data_8f7e69a29f022e0d85d0fca8debb8842
#
_entry.id   8f7e69a29f022e0d85d0fca8debb8842
#
_cell.length_a   1.000
_cell.length_b   1.000
_cell.length_c   1.000
_cell.angle_alpha   90.00
_cell.angle_beta   90.00
_cell.angle_gamma   90.00
#
_symmetry.space_group_name_H-M   'P 1'
#
loop_
_entity.id
_entity.type
_entity.pdbx_description
1 polymer ?
#
loop_
_entity_poly.entity_id
_entity_poly.type
_entity_poly.pdbx_seq_one_letter_code
_entity_poly.pdbx_strand_id
1 'polypeptide(L)'
;DVKNIRYIEGMSEYVRIFVEGEDKPVITLASLQKMEERLPTHFMRVHRSYIVNLRKITEVSRLRIIFDKNTYIPVGDNYKEKFTEYIGKLSLS
;
A
#
# COMPACT_ATOMS: atom_id res chain seq x y z
N ASP A 1 -7.12 14.00 0.23
CA ASP A 1 -5.78 14.31 0.67
C ASP A 1 -4.91 13.06 0.70
N VAL A 2 -3.75 13.15 0.10
CA VAL A 2 -2.83 12.02 -0.04
C VAL A 2 -2.49 11.36 1.30
N LYS A 3 -2.33 12.14 2.35
CA LYS A 3 -1.92 11.59 3.63
C LYS A 3 -2.96 10.68 4.28
N ASN A 4 -4.21 10.74 3.84
CA ASN A 4 -5.26 9.89 4.37
C ASN A 4 -5.46 8.60 3.57
N ILE A 5 -4.72 8.42 2.48
CA ILE A 5 -4.81 7.21 1.69
C ILE A 5 -4.15 6.07 2.45
N ARG A 6 -4.85 4.94 2.57
CA ARG A 6 -4.30 3.74 3.21
C ARG A 6 -3.55 2.89 2.20
N TYR A 7 -4.18 2.57 1.09
CA TYR A 7 -3.54 1.80 0.03
C TYR A 7 -4.27 2.00 -1.29
N ILE A 8 -3.63 1.59 -2.37
CA ILE A 8 -4.17 1.71 -3.72
C ILE A 8 -4.09 0.35 -4.37
N GLU A 9 -5.21 -0.08 -4.94
CA GLU A 9 -5.31 -1.35 -5.65
C GLU A 9 -5.36 -1.09 -7.15
N GLY A 10 -4.51 -1.79 -7.92
CA GLY A 10 -4.52 -1.67 -9.37
C GLY A 10 -5.53 -2.60 -9.98
N MET A 11 -6.38 -2.07 -10.83
CA MET A 11 -7.26 -2.81 -11.70
C MET A 11 -6.70 -2.66 -13.11
N SER A 12 -7.28 -3.24 -14.13
CA SER A 12 -6.62 -3.18 -15.44
C SER A 12 -6.43 -1.77 -15.99
N GLU A 13 -7.46 -0.95 -16.00
CA GLU A 13 -7.36 0.39 -16.58
C GLU A 13 -7.55 1.51 -15.58
N TYR A 14 -7.85 1.16 -14.34
CA TYR A 14 -8.07 2.16 -13.29
C TYR A 14 -7.50 1.65 -11.98
N VAL A 15 -7.48 2.53 -10.99
CA VAL A 15 -7.06 2.17 -9.64
C VAL A 15 -8.18 2.47 -8.67
N ARG A 16 -8.20 1.73 -7.56
CA ARG A 16 -9.09 1.99 -6.44
C ARG A 16 -8.24 2.55 -5.31
N ILE A 17 -8.60 3.76 -4.87
CA ILE A 17 -7.86 4.44 -3.81
C ILE A 17 -8.67 4.34 -2.53
N PHE A 18 -8.11 3.65 -1.53
CA PHE A 18 -8.80 3.42 -0.26
C PHE A 18 -8.33 4.45 0.76
N VAL A 19 -9.27 5.28 1.20
CA VAL A 19 -8.99 6.43 2.07
C VAL A 19 -9.52 6.15 3.46
N GLU A 20 -8.74 6.50 4.47
CA GLU A 20 -9.11 6.32 5.87
C GLU A 20 -10.43 7.04 6.17
N GLY A 21 -11.33 6.32 6.80
CA GLY A 21 -12.63 6.89 7.16
C GLY A 21 -13.70 6.81 6.08
N GLU A 22 -13.34 6.35 4.86
CA GLU A 22 -14.29 6.24 3.76
C GLU A 22 -14.67 4.79 3.54
N ASP A 23 -15.97 4.54 3.38
CA ASP A 23 -16.47 3.18 3.16
C ASP A 23 -16.18 2.65 1.76
N LYS A 24 -16.12 3.54 0.79
CA LYS A 24 -15.94 3.15 -0.61
C LYS A 24 -14.68 3.77 -1.19
N PRO A 25 -13.98 3.03 -2.06
CA PRO A 25 -12.78 3.58 -2.68
C PRO A 25 -13.12 4.66 -3.72
N VAL A 26 -12.15 5.53 -3.94
CA VAL A 26 -12.20 6.48 -5.05
C VAL A 26 -11.61 5.78 -6.27
N ILE A 27 -12.34 5.79 -7.38
CA ILE A 27 -11.91 5.13 -8.60
C ILE A 27 -11.35 6.17 -9.55
N THR A 28 -10.15 5.94 -10.05
CA THR A 28 -9.44 6.89 -10.89
C THR A 28 -8.81 6.16 -12.08
N LEU A 29 -8.93 6.75 -13.27
CA LEU A 29 -8.26 6.20 -14.44
C LEU A 29 -6.77 6.49 -14.34
N ALA A 30 -6.01 5.46 -14.03
CA ALA A 30 -4.56 5.57 -13.86
C ALA A 30 -3.97 4.18 -13.74
N SER A 31 -2.66 4.06 -13.93
CA SER A 31 -1.96 2.81 -13.68
C SER A 31 -1.21 2.92 -12.36
N LEU A 32 -0.97 1.77 -11.72
CA LEU A 32 -0.16 1.75 -10.50
C LEU A 32 1.24 2.28 -10.75
N GLN A 33 1.80 1.98 -11.93
CA GLN A 33 3.14 2.46 -12.25
C GLN A 33 3.22 3.98 -12.23
N LYS A 34 2.24 4.64 -12.83
CA LYS A 34 2.22 6.11 -12.82
C LYS A 34 1.97 6.67 -11.44
N MET A 35 1.10 6.01 -10.67
CA MET A 35 0.86 6.43 -9.30
C MET A 35 2.13 6.31 -8.47
N GLU A 36 2.85 5.21 -8.64
CA GLU A 36 4.10 4.98 -7.92
C GLU A 36 5.11 6.08 -8.17
N GLU A 37 5.19 6.57 -9.41
CA GLU A 37 6.12 7.63 -9.79
C GLU A 37 5.75 8.98 -9.19
N ARG A 38 4.49 9.21 -8.90
CA ARG A 38 4.00 10.52 -8.46
C ARG A 38 3.75 10.64 -6.96
N LEU A 39 3.61 9.50 -6.29
CA LEU A 39 3.31 9.51 -4.87
C LEU A 39 4.56 9.79 -4.03
N PRO A 40 4.39 10.35 -2.83
CA PRO A 40 5.53 10.56 -1.93
C PRO A 40 6.23 9.24 -1.59
N THR A 41 7.47 9.35 -1.10
CA THR A 41 8.31 8.19 -0.85
C THR A 41 7.80 7.26 0.25
N HIS A 42 6.89 7.71 1.09
CA HIS A 42 6.30 6.84 2.10
C HIS A 42 5.21 5.93 1.55
N PHE A 43 4.94 6.00 0.25
CA PHE A 43 4.12 5.02 -0.43
C PHE A 43 5.05 4.00 -1.08
N MET A 44 4.77 2.72 -0.87
CA MET A 44 5.63 1.66 -1.39
C MET A 44 4.82 0.63 -2.17
N ARG A 45 5.32 0.26 -3.34
CA ARG A 45 4.77 -0.85 -4.09
C ARG A 45 5.14 -2.13 -3.36
N VAL A 46 4.16 -2.91 -2.93
CA VAL A 46 4.39 -4.13 -2.15
C VAL A 46 3.85 -5.38 -2.83
N HIS A 47 3.21 -5.19 -3.96
CA HIS A 47 2.59 -6.29 -4.70
C HIS A 47 2.33 -5.78 -6.11
N ARG A 48 2.24 -6.69 -7.07
CA ARG A 48 1.97 -6.23 -8.45
C ARG A 48 0.67 -5.43 -8.54
N SER A 49 -0.24 -5.64 -7.61
CA SER A 49 -1.55 -4.97 -7.63
C SER A 49 -1.75 -3.97 -6.52
N TYR A 50 -0.75 -3.72 -5.67
CA TYR A 50 -0.96 -2.85 -4.50
C TYR A 50 0.21 -1.92 -4.21
N ILE A 51 -0.16 -0.67 -3.87
CA ILE A 51 0.75 0.31 -3.26
C ILE A 51 0.17 0.63 -1.89
N VAL A 52 1.01 0.65 -0.86
CA VAL A 52 0.55 0.98 0.50
C VAL A 52 1.19 2.25 1.01
N ASN A 53 0.45 2.95 1.87
CA ASN A 53 0.98 4.09 2.60
C ASN A 53 1.63 3.55 3.87
N LEU A 54 2.97 3.59 3.91
CA LEU A 54 3.72 3.04 5.03
C LEU A 54 3.37 3.69 6.36
N ARG A 55 2.91 4.93 6.33
CA ARG A 55 2.53 5.65 7.55
C ARG A 55 1.19 5.22 8.12
N LYS A 56 0.41 4.45 7.36
CA LYS A 56 -0.91 4.00 7.80
C LYS A 56 -0.93 2.52 8.17
N ILE A 57 0.19 1.84 8.11
CA ILE A 57 0.28 0.43 8.48
C ILE A 57 0.19 0.30 9.99
N THR A 58 -0.73 -0.55 10.47
CA THR A 58 -0.87 -0.78 11.90
C THR A 58 -0.21 -2.08 12.35
N GLU A 59 -0.12 -3.04 11.45
CA GLU A 59 0.39 -4.36 11.84
C GLU A 59 0.94 -5.09 10.62
N VAL A 60 2.00 -5.85 10.79
CA VAL A 60 2.54 -6.73 9.77
C VAL A 60 2.69 -8.12 10.38
N SER A 61 2.15 -9.13 9.69
CA SER A 61 2.25 -10.50 10.17
C SER A 61 2.49 -11.42 8.98
N ARG A 62 3.60 -12.13 8.95
CA ARG A 62 3.92 -13.12 7.92
C ARG A 62 3.79 -12.56 6.50
N LEU A 63 4.36 -11.40 6.25
CA LEU A 63 4.32 -10.73 4.95
C LEU A 63 2.90 -10.37 4.52
N ARG A 64 2.05 -10.07 5.50
CA ARG A 64 0.73 -9.51 5.28
C ARG A 64 0.67 -8.19 6.01
N ILE A 65 0.24 -7.17 5.29
CA ILE A 65 0.07 -5.84 5.86
C ILE A 65 -1.38 -5.72 6.28
N ILE A 66 -1.63 -5.56 7.57
CA ILE A 66 -2.98 -5.57 8.12
C ILE A 66 -3.42 -4.15 8.43
N PHE A 67 -4.52 -3.73 7.83
CA PHE A 67 -5.10 -2.40 8.06
C PHE A 67 -6.26 -2.44 9.04
N ASP A 68 -7.02 -3.54 9.04
CA ASP A 68 -8.08 -3.76 10.02
C ASP A 68 -8.46 -5.24 10.00
N LYS A 69 -9.49 -5.62 10.76
CA LYS A 69 -9.90 -7.02 10.92
C LYS A 69 -10.17 -7.73 9.61
N ASN A 70 -10.65 -6.99 8.62
CA ASN A 70 -11.12 -7.59 7.38
C ASN A 70 -10.26 -7.25 6.18
N THR A 71 -9.22 -6.46 6.37
CA THR A 71 -8.42 -5.96 5.26
C THR A 71 -6.95 -6.22 5.47
N TYR A 72 -6.37 -7.04 4.59
CA TYR A 72 -4.92 -7.19 4.58
C TYR A 72 -4.42 -7.16 3.14
N ILE A 73 -3.17 -6.76 2.98
CA ILE A 73 -2.51 -6.69 1.68
C ILE A 73 -1.33 -7.65 1.72
N PRO A 74 -1.27 -8.64 0.83
CA PRO A 74 -0.11 -9.54 0.80
C PRO A 74 1.08 -8.85 0.17
N VAL A 75 2.28 -9.17 0.65
CA VAL A 75 3.51 -8.68 0.05
C VAL A 75 3.96 -9.70 -0.99
N GLY A 76 4.08 -9.27 -2.24
CA GLY A 76 4.44 -10.16 -3.33
C GLY A 76 5.91 -10.55 -3.30
N ASP A 77 6.23 -11.70 -3.92
CA ASP A 77 7.59 -12.24 -3.91
C ASP A 77 8.64 -11.27 -4.42
N ASN A 78 8.33 -10.49 -5.44
CA ASN A 78 9.28 -9.55 -6.01
C ASN A 78 9.45 -8.28 -5.18
N TYR A 79 8.69 -8.14 -4.11
CA TYR A 79 8.67 -6.92 -3.30
C TYR A 79 9.06 -7.17 -1.84
N LYS A 80 9.15 -8.43 -1.44
CA LYS A 80 9.33 -8.73 -0.03
C LYS A 80 10.69 -8.34 0.53
N GLU A 81 11.73 -8.40 -0.28
CA GLU A 81 13.07 -8.02 0.18
C GLU A 81 13.11 -6.54 0.57
N LYS A 82 12.61 -5.68 -0.30
CA LYS A 82 12.58 -4.25 -0.03
C LYS A 82 11.67 -3.91 1.16
N PHE A 83 10.52 -4.57 1.22
CA PHE A 83 9.58 -4.34 2.31
C PHE A 83 10.16 -4.81 3.64
N THR A 84 10.76 -5.99 3.65
CA THR A 84 11.37 -6.55 4.87
C THR A 84 12.51 -5.67 5.37
N GLU A 85 13.29 -5.12 4.45
CA GLU A 85 14.36 -4.21 4.80
C GLU A 85 13.81 -2.95 5.48
N TYR A 86 12.72 -2.41 4.95
CA TYR A 86 12.08 -1.24 5.55
C TYR A 86 11.60 -1.55 6.96
N ILE A 87 10.91 -2.67 7.14
CA ILE A 87 10.37 -3.07 8.44
C ILE A 87 11.51 -3.33 9.43
N GLY A 88 12.60 -3.93 8.97
CA GLY A 88 13.75 -4.17 9.80
C GLY A 88 14.37 -2.90 10.33
N LYS A 89 14.43 -1.87 9.52
CA LYS A 89 14.95 -0.57 9.96
C LYS A 89 14.10 0.03 11.08
N LEU A 90 12.78 -0.11 10.95
CA LEU A 90 11.89 0.39 12.00
C LEU A 90 12.07 -0.38 13.30
N SER A 91 12.28 -1.68 13.20
CA SER A 91 12.41 -2.54 14.38
C SER A 91 13.69 -2.27 15.16
N LEU A 92 14.70 -1.75 14.50
CA LEU A 92 15.99 -1.47 15.12
C LEU A 92 16.05 -0.08 15.75
N SER A 93 15.08 0.74 15.51
CA SER A 93 15.08 2.12 16.03
C SER A 93 14.43 2.25 17.42
#